data_2a01086e3e07cffa138c5cbfcf56aeaf
#
_entry.id   2a01086e3e07cffa138c5cbfcf56aeaf
#
_cell.length_a   1.000
_cell.length_b   1.000
_cell.length_c   1.000
_cell.angle_alpha   90.00
_cell.angle_beta   90.00
_cell.angle_gamma   90.00
#
_symmetry.space_group_name_H-M   'P 1'
#
loop_
_entity.id
_entity.type
_entity.pdbx_description
1 polymer ?
#
loop_
_entity_poly.entity_id
_entity_poly.type
_entity_poly.pdbx_seq_one_letter_code
_entity_poly.pdbx_strand_id
1 'polypeptide(L)'
;MHIILFILIAALLIEQLGQNFLYQKFDILIDIIGNLHGTIYYIAGILAIIFAILILYKSIKNKEFKPQKWDICFILLLIWGLFSVIFAEDKEWAIIGSHRMDGYFSYLIYASVYIGVRTLKSDKVRLWLIRFFAVVATSLCMDFVFGGSITSIFFNQNHFGYLLTLSSMLLCGLFIYESKLYFKIPYILMFCLNVYTLINVDTFGSYLAVLFGIIFTIILMLISKKEKNYIIGTLIAFIFFALISIYVDSQTHILRNNFNVFGSDIEKLATGAPDSDSAGSFRIKLWKHAFSYIKEKPLFGYGPEGTYTSWFFEDEVGYDRPHNEYIQCALFMGIPGAVFYITGLIFLFVYCIKNRKQLPSYAIISGITVFAYCISAFFGNSMFYTTPYFFMMLGMLSKPIPKKYK
;
A
#
# COMPACT_ATOMS: atom_id res chain seq x y z
N MET A 1 16.99 7.45 18.18
CA MET A 1 16.62 8.00 16.85
C MET A 1 15.48 7.19 16.20
N HIS A 2 15.63 5.87 15.96
CA HIS A 2 14.55 5.07 15.35
C HIS A 2 13.23 5.12 16.15
N ILE A 3 13.27 5.05 17.47
CA ILE A 3 12.07 5.14 18.32
C ILE A 3 11.35 6.47 18.09
N ILE A 4 12.09 7.57 18.08
CA ILE A 4 11.52 8.92 17.86
C ILE A 4 10.90 8.99 16.45
N LEU A 5 11.59 8.50 15.43
CA LEU A 5 11.07 8.46 14.06
C LEU A 5 9.75 7.67 13.99
N PHE A 6 9.68 6.50 14.63
CA PHE A 6 8.44 5.70 14.62
C PHE A 6 7.32 6.32 15.44
N ILE A 7 7.62 7.02 16.54
CA ILE A 7 6.61 7.79 17.28
C ILE A 7 6.03 8.90 16.40
N LEU A 8 6.88 9.64 15.68
CA LEU A 8 6.43 10.70 14.77
C LEU A 8 5.58 10.14 13.61
N ILE A 9 6.00 9.03 13.01
CA ILE A 9 5.23 8.38 11.95
C ILE A 9 3.90 7.84 12.50
N ALA A 10 3.90 7.23 13.68
CA ALA A 10 2.68 6.77 14.32
C ALA A 10 1.74 7.95 14.64
N ALA A 11 2.27 9.08 15.12
CA ALA A 11 1.49 10.29 15.35
C ALA A 11 0.84 10.81 14.07
N LEU A 12 1.58 10.84 12.94
CA LEU A 12 1.06 11.22 11.63
C LEU A 12 -0.08 10.30 11.17
N LEU A 13 0.08 9.00 11.35
CA LEU A 13 -0.93 8.02 10.93
C LEU A 13 -2.17 8.04 11.83
N ILE A 14 -1.99 8.20 13.15
CA ILE A 14 -3.09 8.33 14.11
C ILE A 14 -3.84 9.63 13.87
N GLU A 15 -3.14 10.71 13.62
CA GLU A 15 -3.75 12.00 13.30
C GLU A 15 -4.61 11.90 12.05
N GLN A 16 -4.09 11.32 10.97
CA GLN A 16 -4.80 11.17 9.72
C GLN A 16 -6.07 10.31 9.87
N LEU A 17 -5.98 9.20 10.60
CA LEU A 17 -7.14 8.34 10.90
C LEU A 17 -8.13 9.04 11.84
N GLY A 18 -7.62 9.81 12.80
CA GLY A 18 -8.41 10.57 13.76
C GLY A 18 -9.16 11.73 13.14
N GLN A 19 -8.58 12.41 12.14
CA GLN A 19 -9.24 13.48 11.38
C GLN A 19 -10.56 13.00 10.80
N ASN A 20 -10.52 11.89 10.08
CA ASN A 20 -11.69 11.34 9.42
C ASN A 20 -12.76 10.92 10.43
N PHE A 21 -12.36 10.35 11.56
CA PHE A 21 -13.27 9.94 12.64
C PHE A 21 -13.92 11.14 13.34
N LEU A 22 -13.13 12.18 13.66
CA LEU A 22 -13.62 13.38 14.35
C LEU A 22 -14.45 14.28 13.41
N TYR A 23 -14.06 14.38 12.14
CA TYR A 23 -14.78 15.17 11.13
C TYR A 23 -16.22 14.71 10.93
N GLN A 24 -16.49 13.42 11.08
CA GLN A 24 -17.85 12.87 10.89
C GLN A 24 -18.72 12.89 12.16
N LYS A 25 -18.11 12.96 13.35
CA LYS A 25 -18.86 12.89 14.62
C LYS A 25 -19.07 14.23 15.33
N PHE A 26 -18.31 15.28 15.00
CA PHE A 26 -18.30 16.54 15.74
C PHE A 26 -18.19 17.77 14.84
N ASP A 27 -19.32 18.19 14.25
CA ASP A 27 -19.41 19.39 13.38
C ASP A 27 -18.90 20.70 14.02
N ILE A 28 -18.87 20.81 15.34
CA ILE A 28 -18.61 22.06 16.07
C ILE A 28 -17.10 22.33 16.27
N LEU A 29 -16.24 21.34 16.11
CA LEU A 29 -14.78 21.44 16.36
C LEU A 29 -13.96 21.54 15.06
N ILE A 30 -14.61 21.60 13.91
CA ILE A 30 -13.99 21.45 12.58
C ILE A 30 -12.89 22.47 12.34
N ASP A 31 -13.12 23.76 12.61
CA ASP A 31 -12.15 24.81 12.28
C ASP A 31 -10.92 24.82 13.19
N ILE A 32 -11.10 24.54 14.49
CA ILE A 32 -9.98 24.51 15.44
C ILE A 32 -9.14 23.26 15.24
N ILE A 33 -9.79 22.12 15.06
CA ILE A 33 -9.13 20.83 14.85
C ILE A 33 -8.48 20.80 13.46
N GLY A 34 -9.13 21.31 12.40
CA GLY A 34 -8.57 21.35 11.06
C GLY A 34 -7.25 22.12 10.97
N ASN A 35 -7.18 23.31 11.59
CA ASN A 35 -5.94 24.09 11.62
C ASN A 35 -4.83 23.43 12.47
N LEU A 36 -5.19 22.78 13.57
CA LEU A 36 -4.25 22.07 14.43
C LEU A 36 -3.68 20.83 13.73
N HIS A 37 -4.52 20.10 13.00
CA HIS A 37 -4.14 18.91 12.24
C HIS A 37 -3.11 19.19 11.15
N GLY A 38 -3.36 20.15 10.27
CA GLY A 38 -2.38 20.54 9.26
C GLY A 38 -1.03 20.90 9.89
N THR A 39 -1.03 21.63 11.00
CA THR A 39 0.18 22.02 11.71
C THR A 39 0.93 20.79 12.27
N ILE A 40 0.23 19.85 12.91
CA ILE A 40 0.83 18.61 13.44
C ILE A 40 1.41 17.76 12.30
N TYR A 41 0.68 17.60 11.18
CA TYR A 41 1.14 16.85 10.02
C TYR A 41 2.46 17.40 9.48
N TYR A 42 2.58 18.71 9.28
CA TYR A 42 3.80 19.31 8.76
C TYR A 42 4.95 19.23 9.77
N ILE A 43 4.72 19.57 11.03
CA ILE A 43 5.77 19.51 12.06
C ILE A 43 6.27 18.09 12.24
N ALA A 44 5.38 17.12 12.43
CA ALA A 44 5.77 15.73 12.63
C ALA A 44 6.42 15.14 11.37
N GLY A 45 5.93 15.50 10.17
CA GLY A 45 6.51 15.10 8.89
C GLY A 45 7.92 15.65 8.69
N ILE A 46 8.14 16.95 8.93
CA ILE A 46 9.48 17.56 8.84
C ILE A 46 10.43 16.89 9.82
N LEU A 47 10.02 16.68 11.06
CA LEU A 47 10.84 16.00 12.05
C LEU A 47 11.15 14.57 11.65
N ALA A 48 10.18 13.83 11.10
CA ALA A 48 10.39 12.46 10.60
C ALA A 48 11.43 12.44 9.47
N ILE A 49 11.38 13.38 8.53
CA ILE A 49 12.35 13.52 7.43
C ILE A 49 13.74 13.83 8.00
N ILE A 50 13.86 14.79 8.93
CA ILE A 50 15.14 15.12 9.56
C ILE A 50 15.74 13.90 10.27
N PHE A 51 14.94 13.18 11.08
CA PHE A 51 15.41 11.99 11.77
C PHE A 51 15.82 10.87 10.80
N ALA A 52 15.10 10.69 9.70
CA ALA A 52 15.44 9.71 8.67
C ALA A 52 16.80 10.05 8.00
N ILE A 53 17.04 11.32 7.67
CA ILE A 53 18.30 11.80 7.12
C ILE A 53 19.45 11.55 8.11
N LEU A 54 19.26 11.88 9.39
CA LEU A 54 20.26 11.66 10.43
C LEU A 54 20.57 10.17 10.65
N ILE A 55 19.53 9.32 10.60
CA ILE A 55 19.69 7.86 10.69
C ILE A 55 20.49 7.34 9.49
N LEU A 56 20.13 7.78 8.27
CA LEU A 56 20.80 7.38 7.04
C LEU A 56 22.26 7.82 7.05
N TYR A 57 22.53 9.09 7.37
CA TYR A 57 23.88 9.63 7.49
C TYR A 57 24.73 8.81 8.47
N LYS A 58 24.21 8.54 9.68
CA LYS A 58 24.91 7.74 10.69
C LYS A 58 25.17 6.31 10.18
N SER A 59 24.20 5.72 9.51
CA SER A 59 24.32 4.36 8.99
C SER A 59 25.34 4.26 7.85
N ILE A 60 25.44 5.29 7.00
CA ILE A 60 26.45 5.37 5.94
C ILE A 60 27.84 5.58 6.56
N LYS A 61 27.98 6.54 7.49
CA LYS A 61 29.24 6.82 8.20
C LYS A 61 29.79 5.58 8.90
N ASN A 62 28.91 4.80 9.52
CA ASN A 62 29.29 3.55 10.20
C ASN A 62 29.43 2.37 9.23
N LYS A 63 29.31 2.55 7.91
CA LYS A 63 29.36 1.50 6.88
C LYS A 63 28.30 0.39 7.07
N GLU A 64 27.22 0.70 7.78
CA GLU A 64 26.10 -0.22 8.05
C GLU A 64 25.08 -0.21 6.90
N PHE A 65 24.92 0.92 6.20
CA PHE A 65 24.06 1.05 5.03
C PHE A 65 24.90 0.93 3.76
N LYS A 66 24.55 -0.07 2.93
CA LYS A 66 25.10 -0.26 1.58
C LYS A 66 23.95 -0.20 0.59
N PRO A 67 23.87 0.84 -0.25
CA PRO A 67 22.82 0.95 -1.25
C PRO A 67 22.80 -0.27 -2.17
N GLN A 68 21.64 -0.76 -2.47
CA GLN A 68 21.36 -1.81 -3.44
C GLN A 68 20.72 -1.18 -4.69
N LYS A 69 20.56 -1.93 -5.77
CA LYS A 69 19.97 -1.42 -7.02
C LYS A 69 18.58 -0.81 -6.82
N TRP A 70 17.75 -1.43 -5.99
CA TRP A 70 16.42 -0.89 -5.66
C TRP A 70 16.47 0.38 -4.82
N ASP A 71 17.40 0.49 -3.87
CA ASP A 71 17.59 1.73 -3.10
C ASP A 71 17.93 2.90 -4.04
N ILE A 72 18.80 2.66 -5.04
CA ILE A 72 19.15 3.66 -6.05
C ILE A 72 17.93 4.06 -6.88
N CYS A 73 17.10 3.11 -7.32
CA CYS A 73 15.88 3.42 -8.06
C CYS A 73 14.90 4.27 -7.23
N PHE A 74 14.72 3.97 -5.95
CA PHE A 74 13.85 4.77 -5.08
C PHE A 74 14.43 6.16 -4.77
N ILE A 75 15.75 6.29 -4.66
CA ILE A 75 16.41 7.61 -4.56
C ILE A 75 16.19 8.40 -5.85
N LEU A 76 16.38 7.78 -7.02
CA LEU A 76 16.12 8.42 -8.31
C LEU A 76 14.66 8.84 -8.47
N LEU A 77 13.72 8.02 -8.00
CA LEU A 77 12.30 8.38 -7.97
C LEU A 77 12.07 9.66 -7.15
N LEU A 78 12.66 9.79 -5.96
CA LEU A 78 12.52 10.99 -5.14
C LEU A 78 13.18 12.22 -5.79
N ILE A 79 14.39 12.08 -6.33
CA ILE A 79 15.05 13.17 -7.04
C ILE A 79 14.22 13.61 -8.25
N TRP A 80 13.68 12.63 -9.00
CA TRP A 80 12.84 12.91 -10.17
C TRP A 80 11.52 13.55 -9.78
N GLY A 81 10.91 13.11 -8.67
CA GLY A 81 9.71 13.72 -8.11
C GLY A 81 9.93 15.20 -7.72
N LEU A 82 11.13 15.56 -7.22
CA LEU A 82 11.47 16.96 -6.97
C LEU A 82 11.50 17.79 -8.26
N PHE A 83 12.08 17.25 -9.33
CA PHE A 83 12.02 17.92 -10.65
C PHE A 83 10.57 18.03 -11.14
N SER A 84 9.78 16.99 -10.95
CA SER A 84 8.34 17.03 -11.29
C SER A 84 7.62 18.19 -10.58
N VAL A 85 7.88 18.42 -9.30
CA VAL A 85 7.35 19.57 -8.55
C VAL A 85 7.82 20.92 -9.12
N ILE A 86 9.13 21.02 -9.46
CA ILE A 86 9.69 22.27 -10.01
C ILE A 86 8.99 22.66 -11.32
N PHE A 87 8.66 21.67 -12.16
CA PHE A 87 7.99 21.86 -13.45
C PHE A 87 6.46 21.76 -13.39
N ALA A 88 5.89 21.50 -12.20
CA ALA A 88 4.44 21.51 -12.01
C ALA A 88 3.86 22.92 -12.21
N GLU A 89 2.67 23.00 -12.80
CA GLU A 89 1.91 24.24 -12.93
C GLU A 89 1.39 24.70 -11.57
N ASP A 90 0.74 23.80 -10.85
CA ASP A 90 0.30 24.02 -9.47
C ASP A 90 1.31 23.43 -8.48
N LYS A 91 2.23 24.26 -8.03
CA LYS A 91 3.29 23.84 -7.11
C LYS A 91 2.79 23.58 -5.70
N GLU A 92 1.74 24.25 -5.28
CA GLU A 92 1.16 24.07 -3.96
C GLU A 92 0.57 22.67 -3.84
N TRP A 93 -0.29 22.29 -4.78
CA TRP A 93 -0.83 20.93 -4.84
C TRP A 93 0.27 19.88 -5.02
N ALA A 94 1.26 20.17 -5.86
CA ALA A 94 2.34 19.23 -6.11
C ALA A 94 3.23 18.98 -4.87
N ILE A 95 3.37 19.96 -3.96
CA ILE A 95 4.14 19.81 -2.72
C ILE A 95 3.29 19.20 -1.60
N ILE A 96 2.12 19.78 -1.36
CA ILE A 96 1.27 19.49 -0.19
C ILE A 96 0.34 18.32 -0.50
N GLY A 97 -0.24 18.32 -1.70
CA GLY A 97 -1.32 17.44 -2.10
C GLY A 97 -2.69 18.06 -1.84
N SER A 98 -3.71 17.41 -2.39
CA SER A 98 -5.12 17.74 -2.16
C SER A 98 -5.59 17.19 -0.80
N HIS A 99 -6.91 17.07 -0.63
CA HIS A 99 -7.54 16.45 0.53
C HIS A 99 -7.03 15.01 0.86
N ARG A 100 -6.34 14.34 -0.07
CA ARG A 100 -5.72 13.01 0.14
C ARG A 100 -4.28 13.08 0.64
N MET A 101 -3.71 14.27 0.73
CA MET A 101 -2.37 14.55 1.24
C MET A 101 -1.29 13.67 0.58
N ASP A 102 -1.35 13.48 -0.75
CA ASP A 102 -0.41 12.63 -1.51
C ASP A 102 0.53 13.46 -2.39
N GLY A 103 0.84 14.69 -1.97
CA GLY A 103 1.84 15.56 -2.56
C GLY A 103 3.26 15.05 -2.31
N TYR A 104 4.26 15.72 -2.88
CA TYR A 104 5.67 15.33 -2.76
C TYR A 104 6.16 15.24 -1.32
N PHE A 105 5.61 16.05 -0.42
CA PHE A 105 5.92 15.97 1.01
C PHE A 105 5.61 14.58 1.59
N SER A 106 4.49 13.97 1.19
CA SER A 106 4.15 12.61 1.61
C SER A 106 5.13 11.57 1.06
N TYR A 107 5.64 11.73 -0.16
CA TYR A 107 6.69 10.83 -0.68
C TYR A 107 7.99 10.91 0.15
N LEU A 108 8.34 12.09 0.69
CA LEU A 108 9.45 12.21 1.63
C LEU A 108 9.18 11.49 2.95
N ILE A 109 7.93 11.51 3.44
CA ILE A 109 7.51 10.74 4.61
C ILE A 109 7.60 9.23 4.30
N TYR A 110 7.12 8.77 3.14
CA TYR A 110 7.21 7.36 2.73
C TYR A 110 8.66 6.89 2.69
N ALA A 111 9.55 7.71 2.14
CA ALA A 111 10.99 7.45 2.15
C ALA A 111 11.56 7.40 3.57
N SER A 112 11.07 8.24 4.48
CA SER A 112 11.49 8.25 5.89
C SER A 112 11.09 6.96 6.60
N VAL A 113 9.88 6.45 6.35
CA VAL A 113 9.40 5.14 6.83
C VAL A 113 10.30 4.03 6.29
N TYR A 114 10.55 4.02 4.97
CA TYR A 114 11.42 3.05 4.32
C TYR A 114 12.82 3.03 4.93
N ILE A 115 13.47 4.19 5.05
CA ILE A 115 14.84 4.32 5.62
C ILE A 115 14.85 3.85 7.08
N GLY A 116 13.86 4.28 7.88
CA GLY A 116 13.76 3.90 9.28
C GLY A 116 13.72 2.40 9.47
N VAL A 117 12.88 1.71 8.71
CA VAL A 117 12.74 0.24 8.80
C VAL A 117 13.93 -0.49 8.17
N ARG A 118 14.41 -0.01 7.00
CA ARG A 118 15.55 -0.57 6.28
C ARG A 118 16.83 -0.59 7.13
N THR A 119 17.02 0.41 7.99
CA THR A 119 18.20 0.57 8.85
C THR A 119 18.04 -0.02 10.24
N LEU A 120 16.86 -0.54 10.62
CA LEU A 120 16.67 -1.22 11.90
C LEU A 120 17.66 -2.39 12.06
N LYS A 121 18.26 -2.51 13.26
CA LYS A 121 19.19 -3.60 13.57
C LYS A 121 18.47 -4.85 14.05
N SER A 122 17.39 -4.68 14.83
CA SER A 122 16.69 -5.77 15.50
C SER A 122 15.57 -6.36 14.64
N ASP A 123 15.70 -7.64 14.31
CA ASP A 123 14.66 -8.41 13.60
C ASP A 123 13.42 -8.62 14.49
N LYS A 124 13.62 -8.68 15.83
CA LYS A 124 12.52 -8.74 16.79
C LYS A 124 11.64 -7.48 16.72
N VAL A 125 12.25 -6.29 16.62
CA VAL A 125 11.51 -5.03 16.48
C VAL A 125 10.73 -5.00 15.16
N ARG A 126 11.32 -5.49 14.05
CA ARG A 126 10.59 -5.61 12.77
C ARG A 126 9.36 -6.48 12.89
N LEU A 127 9.49 -7.63 13.54
CA LEU A 127 8.36 -8.53 13.72
C LEU A 127 7.27 -7.91 14.62
N TRP A 128 7.65 -7.13 15.64
CA TRP A 128 6.70 -6.41 16.47
C TRP A 128 5.97 -5.30 15.70
N LEU A 129 6.63 -4.59 14.80
CA LEU A 129 5.98 -3.59 13.94
C LEU A 129 4.93 -4.24 13.03
N ILE A 130 5.24 -5.39 12.44
CA ILE A 130 4.28 -6.19 11.64
C ILE A 130 3.06 -6.58 12.49
N ARG A 131 3.30 -7.13 13.69
CA ARG A 131 2.23 -7.54 14.61
C ARG A 131 1.36 -6.38 15.04
N PHE A 132 1.98 -5.25 15.38
CA PHE A 132 1.27 -4.04 15.78
C PHE A 132 0.36 -3.53 14.65
N PHE A 133 0.89 -3.43 13.42
CA PHE A 133 0.08 -3.04 12.26
C PHE A 133 -1.10 -4.00 12.04
N ALA A 134 -0.87 -5.32 12.13
CA ALA A 134 -1.92 -6.31 11.95
C ALA A 134 -3.05 -6.15 12.99
N VAL A 135 -2.70 -5.86 14.27
CA VAL A 135 -3.68 -5.62 15.34
C VAL A 135 -4.46 -4.33 15.06
N VAL A 136 -3.77 -3.22 14.72
CA VAL A 136 -4.44 -1.94 14.40
C VAL A 136 -5.39 -2.10 13.22
N ALA A 137 -4.96 -2.71 12.12
CA ALA A 137 -5.82 -2.94 10.96
C ALA A 137 -7.04 -3.82 11.30
N THR A 138 -6.86 -4.84 12.15
CA THR A 138 -7.96 -5.69 12.59
C THR A 138 -8.93 -4.95 13.52
N SER A 139 -8.46 -4.00 14.33
CA SER A 139 -9.37 -3.18 15.15
C SER A 139 -10.32 -2.33 14.29
N LEU A 140 -9.86 -1.87 13.13
CA LEU A 140 -10.73 -1.18 12.15
C LEU A 140 -11.76 -2.12 11.53
N CYS A 141 -11.43 -3.40 11.34
CA CYS A 141 -12.41 -4.41 10.93
C CYS A 141 -13.48 -4.63 12.00
N MET A 142 -13.10 -4.64 13.27
CA MET A 142 -14.06 -4.76 14.38
C MET A 142 -15.02 -3.57 14.42
N ASP A 143 -14.51 -2.33 14.27
CA ASP A 143 -15.36 -1.14 14.19
C ASP A 143 -16.38 -1.27 13.05
N PHE A 144 -15.97 -1.70 11.86
CA PHE A 144 -16.85 -1.94 10.72
C PHE A 144 -17.93 -2.98 11.04
N VAL A 145 -17.57 -4.11 11.62
CA VAL A 145 -18.52 -5.22 11.94
C VAL A 145 -19.53 -4.81 13.01
N PHE A 146 -19.15 -3.97 13.97
CA PHE A 146 -20.04 -3.47 15.03
C PHE A 146 -20.84 -2.23 14.62
N GLY A 147 -20.96 -1.94 13.34
CA GLY A 147 -21.84 -0.90 12.80
C GLY A 147 -21.14 0.44 12.55
N GLY A 148 -19.82 0.50 12.62
CA GLY A 148 -19.05 1.64 12.15
C GLY A 148 -19.19 1.82 10.63
N SER A 149 -19.18 3.07 10.16
CA SER A 149 -19.21 3.36 8.74
C SER A 149 -17.81 3.28 8.14
N ILE A 150 -17.64 2.64 6.98
CA ILE A 150 -16.39 2.66 6.19
C ILE A 150 -15.93 4.11 5.95
N THR A 151 -16.90 4.99 5.68
CA THR A 151 -16.66 6.41 5.40
C THR A 151 -16.20 7.19 6.63
N SER A 152 -16.32 6.64 7.84
CA SER A 152 -15.87 7.32 9.06
C SER A 152 -14.34 7.43 9.16
N ILE A 153 -13.60 6.48 8.57
CA ILE A 153 -12.14 6.44 8.63
C ILE A 153 -11.52 6.56 7.24
N PHE A 154 -12.16 5.93 6.25
CA PHE A 154 -11.73 5.98 4.85
C PHE A 154 -12.84 6.61 4.01
N PHE A 155 -12.59 7.73 3.37
CA PHE A 155 -13.57 8.41 2.50
C PHE A 155 -14.14 7.51 1.39
N ASN A 156 -13.44 6.43 1.06
CA ASN A 156 -13.79 5.52 -0.01
C ASN A 156 -13.49 4.08 0.39
N GLN A 157 -14.41 3.18 0.08
CA GLN A 157 -14.28 1.73 0.33
C GLN A 157 -12.99 1.13 -0.24
N ASN A 158 -12.53 1.60 -1.42
CA ASN A 158 -11.30 1.10 -2.02
C ASN A 158 -10.07 1.39 -1.16
N HIS A 159 -10.04 2.50 -0.44
CA HIS A 159 -8.93 2.84 0.46
C HIS A 159 -8.83 1.83 1.61
N PHE A 160 -9.98 1.45 2.18
CA PHE A 160 -10.01 0.43 3.19
C PHE A 160 -9.62 -0.94 2.62
N GLY A 161 -10.09 -1.28 1.42
CA GLY A 161 -9.71 -2.50 0.71
C GLY A 161 -8.19 -2.65 0.54
N TYR A 162 -7.47 -1.57 0.23
CA TYR A 162 -5.99 -1.62 0.11
C TYR A 162 -5.32 -1.87 1.45
N LEU A 163 -5.80 -1.26 2.53
CA LEU A 163 -5.31 -1.56 3.89
C LEU A 163 -5.58 -3.03 4.24
N LEU A 164 -6.77 -3.53 3.93
CA LEU A 164 -7.16 -4.92 4.17
C LEU A 164 -6.34 -5.91 3.35
N THR A 165 -5.91 -5.55 2.14
CA THR A 165 -4.97 -6.35 1.35
C THR A 165 -3.64 -6.53 2.10
N LEU A 166 -3.06 -5.42 2.59
CA LEU A 166 -1.82 -5.46 3.38
C LEU A 166 -2.00 -6.30 4.64
N SER A 167 -3.03 -6.03 5.44
CA SER A 167 -3.23 -6.69 6.73
C SER A 167 -3.59 -8.17 6.60
N SER A 168 -4.43 -8.55 5.63
CA SER A 168 -4.76 -9.96 5.38
C SER A 168 -3.53 -10.77 5.01
N MET A 169 -2.67 -10.26 4.13
CA MET A 169 -1.46 -10.98 3.75
C MET A 169 -0.41 -11.02 4.86
N LEU A 170 -0.32 -9.97 5.69
CA LEU A 170 0.51 -10.01 6.90
C LEU A 170 0.03 -11.06 7.90
N LEU A 171 -1.27 -11.11 8.16
CA LEU A 171 -1.87 -12.08 9.07
C LEU A 171 -1.71 -13.51 8.57
N CYS A 172 -1.89 -13.73 7.26
CA CYS A 172 -1.59 -15.00 6.61
C CYS A 172 -0.13 -15.40 6.86
N GLY A 173 0.81 -14.50 6.61
CA GLY A 173 2.24 -14.76 6.85
C GLY A 173 2.58 -14.97 8.32
N LEU A 174 2.01 -14.19 9.24
CA LEU A 174 2.17 -14.38 10.69
C LEU A 174 1.64 -15.74 11.13
N PHE A 175 0.47 -16.16 10.65
CA PHE A 175 -0.09 -17.48 10.94
C PHE A 175 0.81 -18.61 10.45
N ILE A 176 1.37 -18.50 9.25
CA ILE A 176 2.26 -19.51 8.65
C ILE A 176 3.56 -19.65 9.45
N TYR A 177 4.18 -18.53 9.84
CA TYR A 177 5.53 -18.52 10.43
C TYR A 177 5.54 -18.54 11.96
N GLU A 178 4.39 -18.42 12.63
CA GLU A 178 4.34 -18.54 14.08
C GLU A 178 4.45 -20.01 14.52
N SER A 179 5.24 -20.27 15.53
CA SER A 179 5.43 -21.63 16.08
C SER A 179 4.48 -21.93 17.22
N LYS A 180 4.06 -20.88 17.95
CA LYS A 180 3.27 -21.04 19.19
C LYS A 180 1.78 -21.00 18.88
N LEU A 181 1.07 -22.09 19.22
CA LEU A 181 -0.35 -22.22 18.91
C LEU A 181 -1.22 -21.10 19.48
N TYR A 182 -0.90 -20.62 20.68
CA TYR A 182 -1.64 -19.54 21.34
C TYR A 182 -1.51 -18.18 20.61
N PHE A 183 -0.53 -17.99 19.71
CA PHE A 183 -0.46 -16.87 18.80
C PHE A 183 -1.02 -17.20 17.41
N LYS A 184 -0.90 -18.46 16.96
CA LYS A 184 -1.48 -18.87 15.67
C LYS A 184 -2.98 -18.70 15.61
N ILE A 185 -3.69 -19.11 16.68
CA ILE A 185 -5.16 -18.99 16.76
C ILE A 185 -5.62 -17.53 16.60
N PRO A 186 -5.13 -16.55 17.37
CA PRO A 186 -5.46 -15.15 17.12
C PRO A 186 -5.18 -14.69 15.68
N TYR A 187 -4.04 -15.07 15.08
CA TYR A 187 -3.71 -14.62 13.74
C TYR A 187 -4.68 -15.16 12.67
N ILE A 188 -5.09 -16.42 12.77
CA ILE A 188 -6.07 -16.96 11.81
C ILE A 188 -7.46 -16.34 12.03
N LEU A 189 -7.88 -16.09 13.26
CA LEU A 189 -9.13 -15.41 13.56
C LEU A 189 -9.14 -13.97 13.03
N MET A 190 -8.05 -13.22 13.25
CA MET A 190 -7.89 -11.88 12.71
C MET A 190 -7.85 -11.89 11.16
N PHE A 191 -7.20 -12.90 10.56
CA PHE A 191 -7.21 -13.10 9.10
C PHE A 191 -8.64 -13.32 8.59
N CYS A 192 -9.40 -14.19 9.24
CA CYS A 192 -10.79 -14.46 8.90
C CYS A 192 -11.65 -13.19 8.97
N LEU A 193 -11.48 -12.40 10.02
CA LEU A 193 -12.21 -11.13 10.16
C LEU A 193 -11.82 -10.12 9.08
N ASN A 194 -10.52 -10.02 8.74
CA ASN A 194 -10.06 -9.14 7.66
C ASN A 194 -10.65 -9.55 6.30
N VAL A 195 -10.67 -10.87 5.98
CA VAL A 195 -11.25 -11.38 4.74
C VAL A 195 -12.76 -11.17 4.70
N TYR A 196 -13.46 -11.41 5.81
CA TYR A 196 -14.89 -11.13 5.95
C TYR A 196 -15.19 -9.65 5.65
N THR A 197 -14.46 -8.76 6.29
CA THR A 197 -14.60 -7.31 6.10
C THR A 197 -14.26 -6.92 4.65
N LEU A 198 -13.18 -7.46 4.08
CA LEU A 198 -12.74 -7.17 2.72
C LEU A 198 -13.83 -7.45 1.67
N ILE A 199 -14.56 -8.56 1.81
CA ILE A 199 -15.63 -8.93 0.89
C ILE A 199 -16.83 -8.00 1.09
N ASN A 200 -17.22 -7.72 2.35
CA ASN A 200 -18.37 -6.85 2.65
C ASN A 200 -18.11 -5.36 2.31
N VAL A 201 -16.85 -4.94 2.25
CA VAL A 201 -16.46 -3.60 1.77
C VAL A 201 -16.62 -3.49 0.25
N ASP A 202 -16.84 -4.60 -0.45
CA ASP A 202 -17.07 -4.68 -1.90
C ASP A 202 -15.92 -4.07 -2.73
N THR A 203 -14.69 -4.48 -2.43
CA THR A 203 -13.50 -4.05 -3.18
C THR A 203 -12.88 -5.23 -3.94
N PHE A 204 -13.44 -5.52 -5.10
CA PHE A 204 -13.09 -6.70 -5.89
C PHE A 204 -11.60 -6.78 -6.26
N GLY A 205 -10.98 -5.65 -6.64
CA GLY A 205 -9.54 -5.61 -6.94
C GLY A 205 -8.65 -6.03 -5.75
N SER A 206 -9.03 -5.62 -4.53
CA SER A 206 -8.34 -6.00 -3.30
C SER A 206 -8.59 -7.47 -2.92
N TYR A 207 -9.81 -7.98 -3.16
CA TYR A 207 -10.13 -9.40 -3.01
C TYR A 207 -9.25 -10.28 -3.93
N LEU A 208 -9.16 -9.93 -5.21
CA LEU A 208 -8.28 -10.61 -6.17
C LEU A 208 -6.81 -10.53 -5.75
N ALA A 209 -6.36 -9.41 -5.22
CA ALA A 209 -4.99 -9.24 -4.75
C ALA A 209 -4.66 -10.19 -3.58
N VAL A 210 -5.57 -10.38 -2.62
CA VAL A 210 -5.39 -11.35 -1.53
C VAL A 210 -5.41 -12.78 -2.07
N LEU A 211 -6.34 -13.12 -2.95
CA LEU A 211 -6.42 -14.44 -3.59
C LEU A 211 -5.10 -14.80 -4.30
N PHE A 212 -4.64 -13.92 -5.20
CA PHE A 212 -3.37 -14.13 -5.90
C PHE A 212 -2.15 -14.08 -4.97
N GLY A 213 -2.21 -13.30 -3.90
CA GLY A 213 -1.19 -13.27 -2.84
C GLY A 213 -1.06 -14.63 -2.13
N ILE A 214 -2.18 -15.29 -1.81
CA ILE A 214 -2.18 -16.63 -1.20
C ILE A 214 -1.66 -17.67 -2.20
N ILE A 215 -2.12 -17.64 -3.46
CA ILE A 215 -1.62 -18.53 -4.52
C ILE A 215 -0.11 -18.36 -4.71
N PHE A 216 0.38 -17.12 -4.79
CA PHE A 216 1.80 -16.82 -4.87
C PHE A 216 2.56 -17.40 -3.65
N THR A 217 1.97 -17.29 -2.45
CA THR A 217 2.57 -17.84 -1.22
C THR A 217 2.70 -19.36 -1.31
N ILE A 218 1.67 -20.08 -1.80
CA ILE A 218 1.74 -21.52 -2.03
C ILE A 218 2.88 -21.86 -2.99
N ILE A 219 2.94 -21.19 -4.15
CA ILE A 219 4.00 -21.39 -5.14
C ILE A 219 5.37 -21.11 -4.54
N LEU A 220 5.53 -20.01 -3.79
CA LEU A 220 6.78 -19.65 -3.15
C LEU A 220 7.25 -20.72 -2.13
N MET A 221 6.34 -21.29 -1.33
CA MET A 221 6.66 -22.35 -0.39
C MET A 221 7.11 -23.63 -1.11
N LEU A 222 6.42 -24.01 -2.18
CA LEU A 222 6.75 -25.18 -2.99
C LEU A 222 8.12 -25.05 -3.66
N ILE A 223 8.38 -23.95 -4.38
CA ILE A 223 9.66 -23.74 -5.07
C ILE A 223 10.84 -23.52 -4.12
N SER A 224 10.56 -23.05 -2.90
CA SER A 224 11.58 -22.87 -1.87
C SER A 224 11.91 -24.15 -1.12
N LYS A 225 11.15 -25.23 -1.36
CA LYS A 225 11.24 -26.51 -0.64
C LYS A 225 11.22 -26.28 0.88
N LYS A 226 10.28 -25.42 1.34
CA LYS A 226 10.09 -25.14 2.77
C LYS A 226 9.56 -26.39 3.48
N GLU A 227 9.73 -26.41 4.79
CA GLU A 227 9.19 -27.46 5.64
C GLU A 227 7.69 -27.67 5.41
N LYS A 228 7.24 -28.93 5.47
CA LYS A 228 5.86 -29.33 5.25
C LYS A 228 4.85 -28.49 6.05
N ASN A 229 5.22 -28.08 7.27
CA ASN A 229 4.37 -27.28 8.15
C ASN A 229 4.01 -25.90 7.57
N TYR A 230 4.93 -25.25 6.83
CA TYR A 230 4.64 -23.96 6.18
C TYR A 230 3.69 -24.12 5.01
N ILE A 231 3.84 -25.21 4.24
CA ILE A 231 2.93 -25.52 3.13
C ILE A 231 1.53 -25.81 3.68
N ILE A 232 1.42 -26.66 4.72
CA ILE A 232 0.16 -26.95 5.39
C ILE A 232 -0.47 -25.69 5.95
N GLY A 233 0.30 -24.81 6.62
CA GLY A 233 -0.18 -23.53 7.14
C GLY A 233 -0.77 -22.66 6.03
N THR A 234 -0.12 -22.59 4.87
CA THR A 234 -0.63 -21.81 3.74
C THR A 234 -1.91 -22.41 3.16
N LEU A 235 -1.99 -23.75 3.06
CA LEU A 235 -3.21 -24.43 2.60
C LEU A 235 -4.37 -24.23 3.58
N ILE A 236 -4.11 -24.23 4.88
CA ILE A 236 -5.13 -23.92 5.91
C ILE A 236 -5.63 -22.50 5.73
N ALA A 237 -4.75 -21.50 5.56
CA ALA A 237 -5.14 -20.12 5.32
C ALA A 237 -5.97 -20.00 4.03
N PHE A 238 -5.62 -20.71 2.96
CA PHE A 238 -6.43 -20.76 1.73
C PHE A 238 -7.80 -21.36 1.94
N ILE A 239 -7.91 -22.45 2.72
CA ILE A 239 -9.19 -23.08 3.06
C ILE A 239 -10.07 -22.08 3.83
N PHE A 240 -9.55 -21.39 4.84
CA PHE A 240 -10.31 -20.38 5.57
C PHE A 240 -10.73 -19.22 4.66
N PHE A 241 -9.85 -18.75 3.79
CA PHE A 241 -10.20 -17.74 2.79
C PHE A 241 -11.37 -18.20 1.92
N ALA A 242 -11.32 -19.42 1.39
CA ALA A 242 -12.37 -19.98 0.55
C ALA A 242 -13.71 -20.17 1.31
N LEU A 243 -13.66 -20.72 2.53
CA LEU A 243 -14.86 -20.94 3.35
C LEU A 243 -15.56 -19.60 3.69
N ILE A 244 -14.80 -18.55 4.04
CA ILE A 244 -15.36 -17.24 4.32
C ILE A 244 -15.93 -16.62 3.04
N SER A 245 -15.22 -16.76 1.92
CA SER A 245 -15.72 -16.26 0.62
C SER A 245 -17.04 -16.92 0.24
N ILE A 246 -17.15 -18.24 0.38
CA ILE A 246 -18.38 -18.99 0.12
C ILE A 246 -19.50 -18.55 1.09
N TYR A 247 -19.19 -18.44 2.39
CA TYR A 247 -20.15 -18.02 3.40
C TYR A 247 -20.71 -16.61 3.12
N VAL A 248 -19.83 -15.62 2.92
CA VAL A 248 -20.27 -14.23 2.66
C VAL A 248 -21.04 -14.16 1.34
N ASP A 249 -20.55 -14.81 0.27
CA ASP A 249 -21.25 -14.80 -1.02
C ASP A 249 -22.61 -15.48 -0.97
N SER A 250 -22.80 -16.49 -0.13
CA SER A 250 -24.10 -17.14 0.08
C SER A 250 -25.15 -16.19 0.69
N GLN A 251 -24.71 -15.17 1.44
CA GLN A 251 -25.59 -14.19 2.08
C GLN A 251 -25.77 -12.92 1.23
N THR A 252 -24.73 -12.48 0.54
CA THR A 252 -24.67 -11.14 -0.08
C THR A 252 -24.66 -11.17 -1.62
N HIS A 253 -24.27 -12.28 -2.23
CA HIS A 253 -24.01 -12.43 -3.67
C HIS A 253 -22.95 -11.44 -4.24
N ILE A 254 -22.20 -10.76 -3.40
CA ILE A 254 -21.22 -9.73 -3.81
C ILE A 254 -20.17 -10.31 -4.76
N LEU A 255 -19.55 -11.43 -4.39
CA LEU A 255 -18.48 -12.02 -5.22
C LEU A 255 -19.02 -12.52 -6.55
N ARG A 256 -20.17 -13.22 -6.56
CA ARG A 256 -20.81 -13.69 -7.78
C ARG A 256 -21.12 -12.56 -8.73
N ASN A 257 -21.68 -11.46 -8.22
CA ASN A 257 -21.99 -10.27 -9.01
C ASN A 257 -20.70 -9.66 -9.59
N ASN A 258 -19.66 -9.51 -8.78
CA ASN A 258 -18.38 -8.98 -9.22
C ASN A 258 -17.69 -9.85 -10.28
N PHE A 259 -17.74 -11.20 -10.14
CA PHE A 259 -17.21 -12.10 -11.16
C PHE A 259 -18.02 -12.04 -12.46
N ASN A 260 -19.35 -11.90 -12.40
CA ASN A 260 -20.21 -11.74 -13.58
C ASN A 260 -19.88 -10.42 -14.31
N VAL A 261 -19.77 -9.31 -13.57
CA VAL A 261 -19.37 -8.00 -14.13
C VAL A 261 -17.99 -8.11 -14.77
N PHE A 262 -17.02 -8.71 -14.08
CA PHE A 262 -15.67 -8.89 -14.60
C PHE A 262 -15.64 -9.74 -15.87
N GLY A 263 -16.44 -10.82 -15.97
CA GLY A 263 -16.61 -11.63 -17.17
C GLY A 263 -17.19 -10.83 -18.34
N SER A 264 -18.26 -10.07 -18.08
CA SER A 264 -18.86 -9.16 -19.07
C SER A 264 -17.88 -8.08 -19.56
N ASP A 265 -17.09 -7.50 -18.64
CA ASP A 265 -16.08 -6.50 -18.99
C ASP A 265 -14.99 -7.07 -19.88
N ILE A 266 -14.54 -8.31 -19.62
CA ILE A 266 -13.58 -9.00 -20.51
C ILE A 266 -14.19 -9.22 -21.90
N GLU A 267 -15.45 -9.64 -22.00
CA GLU A 267 -16.15 -9.84 -23.27
C GLU A 267 -16.26 -8.54 -24.05
N LYS A 268 -16.67 -7.44 -23.40
CA LYS A 268 -16.75 -6.10 -24.02
C LYS A 268 -15.39 -5.66 -24.61
N LEU A 269 -14.31 -5.87 -23.85
CA LEU A 269 -12.96 -5.54 -24.30
C LEU A 269 -12.50 -6.43 -25.45
N ALA A 270 -12.79 -7.73 -25.40
CA ALA A 270 -12.40 -8.69 -26.43
C ALA A 270 -13.14 -8.48 -27.77
N THR A 271 -14.42 -8.07 -27.69
CA THR A 271 -15.25 -7.81 -28.86
C THR A 271 -15.16 -6.40 -29.40
N GLY A 272 -14.52 -5.47 -28.67
CA GLY A 272 -14.48 -4.05 -29.03
C GLY A 272 -15.87 -3.39 -28.99
N ALA A 273 -16.73 -3.82 -28.05
CA ALA A 273 -18.07 -3.28 -27.89
C ALA A 273 -18.07 -1.74 -27.75
N PRO A 274 -19.10 -1.03 -28.25
CA PRO A 274 -19.16 0.44 -28.18
C PRO A 274 -19.05 1.01 -26.74
N ASP A 275 -19.48 0.23 -25.74
CA ASP A 275 -19.42 0.57 -24.32
C ASP A 275 -18.20 -0.01 -23.59
N SER A 276 -17.17 -0.48 -24.32
CA SER A 276 -15.94 -1.04 -23.74
C SER A 276 -15.21 -0.07 -22.81
N ASP A 277 -15.40 1.24 -22.96
CA ASP A 277 -14.84 2.26 -22.08
C ASP A 277 -15.43 2.23 -20.65
N SER A 278 -16.61 1.63 -20.47
CA SER A 278 -17.22 1.44 -19.16
C SER A 278 -16.58 0.30 -18.34
N ALA A 279 -15.80 -0.58 -18.99
CA ALA A 279 -15.21 -1.75 -18.37
C ALA A 279 -14.31 -1.38 -17.18
N GLY A 280 -14.29 -2.25 -16.18
CA GLY A 280 -13.56 -2.05 -14.93
C GLY A 280 -14.11 -0.89 -14.11
N SER A 281 -15.42 -0.66 -14.12
CA SER A 281 -16.06 0.51 -13.47
C SER A 281 -15.44 1.82 -13.98
N PHE A 282 -15.45 2.01 -15.30
CA PHE A 282 -14.89 3.15 -16.04
C PHE A 282 -13.35 3.29 -15.99
N ARG A 283 -12.62 2.32 -15.42
CA ARG A 283 -11.15 2.41 -15.37
C ARG A 283 -10.52 2.50 -16.76
N ILE A 284 -11.06 1.81 -17.77
CA ILE A 284 -10.54 1.89 -19.14
C ILE A 284 -10.62 3.33 -19.67
N LYS A 285 -11.76 4.02 -19.48
CA LYS A 285 -11.92 5.44 -19.83
C LYS A 285 -10.90 6.31 -19.10
N LEU A 286 -10.75 6.12 -17.79
CA LEU A 286 -9.80 6.86 -16.95
C LEU A 286 -8.35 6.63 -17.41
N TRP A 287 -7.98 5.41 -17.77
CA TRP A 287 -6.63 5.10 -18.26
C TRP A 287 -6.34 5.75 -19.61
N LYS A 288 -7.31 5.70 -20.56
CA LYS A 288 -7.20 6.39 -21.85
C LYS A 288 -7.00 7.89 -21.64
N HIS A 289 -7.78 8.48 -20.75
CA HIS A 289 -7.66 9.89 -20.37
C HIS A 289 -6.29 10.19 -19.73
N ALA A 290 -5.84 9.39 -18.76
CA ALA A 290 -4.53 9.54 -18.16
C ALA A 290 -3.39 9.46 -19.19
N PHE A 291 -3.50 8.56 -20.17
CA PHE A 291 -2.49 8.44 -21.23
C PHE A 291 -2.45 9.67 -22.16
N SER A 292 -3.56 10.38 -22.39
CA SER A 292 -3.52 11.65 -23.14
C SER A 292 -2.69 12.70 -22.39
N TYR A 293 -2.92 12.87 -21.10
CA TYR A 293 -2.12 13.77 -20.26
C TYR A 293 -0.65 13.37 -20.17
N ILE A 294 -0.34 12.07 -20.01
CA ILE A 294 1.04 11.59 -19.99
C ILE A 294 1.77 11.91 -21.29
N LYS A 295 1.07 11.84 -22.45
CA LYS A 295 1.66 12.21 -23.75
C LYS A 295 2.00 13.70 -23.85
N GLU A 296 1.27 14.57 -23.19
CA GLU A 296 1.54 16.02 -23.18
C GLU A 296 2.77 16.35 -22.32
N LYS A 297 2.90 15.70 -21.15
CA LYS A 297 4.03 15.92 -20.22
C LYS A 297 4.77 14.62 -19.88
N PRO A 298 5.39 13.94 -20.87
CA PRO A 298 5.95 12.60 -20.68
C PRO A 298 7.18 12.56 -19.76
N LEU A 299 7.90 13.66 -19.60
CA LEU A 299 9.19 13.69 -18.90
C LEU A 299 9.02 13.91 -17.40
N PHE A 300 8.35 14.97 -17.00
CA PHE A 300 8.22 15.34 -15.58
C PHE A 300 6.81 15.16 -15.03
N GLY A 301 5.82 14.88 -15.90
CA GLY A 301 4.42 14.80 -15.49
C GLY A 301 3.87 16.17 -15.04
N TYR A 302 2.84 16.10 -14.22
CA TYR A 302 2.13 17.29 -13.71
C TYR A 302 2.52 17.65 -12.26
N GLY A 303 3.37 16.88 -11.63
CA GLY A 303 3.61 16.92 -10.19
C GLY A 303 2.66 15.99 -9.43
N PRO A 304 3.07 15.47 -8.25
CA PRO A 304 2.17 14.73 -7.38
C PRO A 304 0.89 15.52 -7.10
N GLU A 305 -0.27 14.96 -7.40
CA GLU A 305 -1.58 15.63 -7.32
C GLU A 305 -1.76 16.93 -8.16
N GLY A 306 -0.81 17.30 -8.99
CA GLY A 306 -0.86 18.51 -9.81
C GLY A 306 -1.90 18.49 -10.93
N THR A 307 -2.56 17.36 -11.19
CA THR A 307 -3.71 17.23 -12.12
C THR A 307 -5.06 17.45 -11.45
N TYR A 308 -5.11 17.70 -10.14
CA TYR A 308 -6.37 17.75 -9.40
C TYR A 308 -7.32 18.81 -9.96
N THR A 309 -6.83 20.01 -10.23
CA THR A 309 -7.63 21.10 -10.76
C THR A 309 -8.08 20.85 -12.20
N SER A 310 -7.17 20.54 -13.12
CA SER A 310 -7.49 20.34 -14.53
C SER A 310 -8.34 19.09 -14.77
N TRP A 311 -7.92 17.97 -14.22
CA TRP A 311 -8.60 16.69 -14.43
C TRP A 311 -10.00 16.64 -13.83
N PHE A 312 -10.15 17.07 -12.57
CA PHE A 312 -11.41 16.93 -11.84
C PHE A 312 -12.43 18.00 -12.21
N PHE A 313 -11.97 19.25 -12.38
CA PHE A 313 -12.86 20.39 -12.58
C PHE A 313 -13.04 20.78 -14.05
N GLU A 314 -11.99 20.71 -14.88
CA GLU A 314 -12.05 21.18 -16.26
C GLU A 314 -12.61 20.12 -17.21
N ASP A 315 -12.23 18.85 -17.04
CA ASP A 315 -12.62 17.76 -17.94
C ASP A 315 -13.95 17.09 -17.59
N GLU A 316 -14.61 17.51 -16.49
CA GLU A 316 -15.90 16.94 -16.02
C GLU A 316 -15.90 15.41 -15.91
N VAL A 317 -14.72 14.80 -15.73
CA VAL A 317 -14.59 13.32 -15.67
C VAL A 317 -15.17 12.76 -14.38
N GLY A 318 -15.30 13.59 -13.32
CA GLY A 318 -15.84 13.19 -12.02
C GLY A 318 -14.91 12.30 -11.18
N TYR A 319 -13.67 12.11 -11.62
CA TYR A 319 -12.65 11.33 -10.91
C TYR A 319 -11.35 12.12 -10.87
N ASP A 320 -10.65 12.07 -9.75
CA ASP A 320 -9.40 12.82 -9.52
C ASP A 320 -8.13 12.04 -9.88
N ARG A 321 -8.24 10.72 -10.15
CA ARG A 321 -7.09 9.83 -10.38
C ARG A 321 -7.44 8.64 -11.28
N PRO A 322 -6.43 7.99 -11.91
CA PRO A 322 -6.64 6.90 -12.86
C PRO A 322 -7.03 5.57 -12.21
N HIS A 323 -7.10 5.46 -10.88
CA HIS A 323 -7.30 4.18 -10.18
C HIS A 323 -6.36 3.07 -10.65
N ASN A 324 -5.11 3.44 -10.88
CA ASN A 324 -3.96 2.57 -11.16
C ASN A 324 -2.71 3.31 -10.73
N GLU A 325 -2.05 2.83 -9.68
CA GLU A 325 -0.90 3.51 -9.05
C GLU A 325 0.29 3.65 -10.02
N TYR A 326 0.46 2.73 -10.95
CA TYR A 326 1.55 2.80 -11.93
C TYR A 326 1.30 3.90 -12.97
N ILE A 327 0.07 4.01 -13.46
CA ILE A 327 -0.36 5.09 -14.36
C ILE A 327 -0.33 6.42 -13.61
N GLN A 328 -0.79 6.44 -12.36
CA GLN A 328 -0.72 7.62 -11.50
C GLN A 328 0.72 8.11 -11.32
N CYS A 329 1.67 7.21 -11.09
CA CYS A 329 3.08 7.57 -10.98
C CYS A 329 3.62 8.20 -12.28
N ALA A 330 3.22 7.67 -13.45
CA ALA A 330 3.59 8.23 -14.75
C ALA A 330 2.92 9.60 -15.00
N LEU A 331 1.67 9.77 -14.58
CA LEU A 331 0.95 11.03 -14.67
C LEU A 331 1.59 12.12 -13.81
N PHE A 332 1.94 11.76 -12.57
CA PHE A 332 2.50 12.68 -11.58
C PHE A 332 3.96 13.02 -11.84
N MET A 333 4.79 12.02 -12.13
CA MET A 333 6.24 12.16 -12.20
C MET A 333 6.82 11.83 -13.58
N GLY A 334 5.96 11.75 -14.60
CA GLY A 334 6.37 11.35 -15.95
C GLY A 334 6.76 9.87 -16.06
N ILE A 335 7.04 9.46 -17.29
CA ILE A 335 7.46 8.09 -17.59
C ILE A 335 8.73 7.68 -16.83
N PRO A 336 9.77 8.53 -16.68
CA PRO A 336 10.95 8.16 -15.91
C PRO A 336 10.66 7.87 -14.43
N GLY A 337 9.74 8.62 -13.80
CA GLY A 337 9.30 8.36 -12.42
C GLY A 337 8.69 6.96 -12.28
N ALA A 338 7.76 6.60 -13.16
CA ALA A 338 7.16 5.26 -13.18
C ALA A 338 8.21 4.16 -13.46
N VAL A 339 9.17 4.41 -14.37
CA VAL A 339 10.27 3.47 -14.66
C VAL A 339 11.14 3.26 -13.42
N PHE A 340 11.51 4.29 -12.69
CA PHE A 340 12.30 4.14 -11.46
C PHE A 340 11.52 3.35 -10.40
N TYR A 341 10.24 3.65 -10.21
CA TYR A 341 9.39 2.95 -9.25
C TYR A 341 9.28 1.47 -9.57
N ILE A 342 8.84 1.12 -10.78
CA ILE A 342 8.65 -0.26 -11.22
C ILE A 342 9.96 -1.04 -11.24
N THR A 343 11.04 -0.44 -11.74
CA THR A 343 12.37 -1.08 -11.79
C THR A 343 12.91 -1.36 -10.40
N GLY A 344 12.68 -0.44 -9.44
CA GLY A 344 13.02 -0.64 -8.03
C GLY A 344 12.31 -1.87 -7.44
N LEU A 345 11.00 -1.99 -7.68
CA LEU A 345 10.21 -3.15 -7.25
C LEU A 345 10.72 -4.45 -7.90
N ILE A 346 10.97 -4.44 -9.21
CA ILE A 346 11.49 -5.61 -9.95
C ILE A 346 12.83 -6.06 -9.37
N PHE A 347 13.78 -5.15 -9.16
CA PHE A 347 15.09 -5.50 -8.59
C PHE A 347 14.94 -6.11 -7.20
N LEU A 348 14.06 -5.56 -6.37
CA LEU A 348 13.81 -6.08 -5.03
C LEU A 348 13.18 -7.47 -5.08
N PHE A 349 12.17 -7.70 -5.91
CA PHE A 349 11.55 -9.02 -6.09
C PHE A 349 12.54 -10.05 -6.63
N VAL A 350 13.31 -9.72 -7.65
CA VAL A 350 14.34 -10.62 -8.21
C VAL A 350 15.37 -11.00 -7.13
N TYR A 351 15.80 -10.03 -6.31
CA TYR A 351 16.69 -10.30 -5.18
C TYR A 351 16.05 -11.26 -4.17
N CYS A 352 14.81 -11.02 -3.80
CA CYS A 352 14.09 -11.85 -2.82
C CYS A 352 13.85 -13.27 -3.32
N ILE A 353 13.46 -13.43 -4.57
CA ILE A 353 13.26 -14.76 -5.19
C ILE A 353 14.59 -15.53 -5.25
N LYS A 354 15.67 -14.87 -5.66
CA LYS A 354 17.01 -15.51 -5.71
C LYS A 354 17.50 -15.95 -4.33
N ASN A 355 17.20 -15.17 -3.29
CA ASN A 355 17.67 -15.43 -1.92
C ASN A 355 16.58 -16.02 -1.00
N ARG A 356 15.44 -16.47 -1.53
CA ARG A 356 14.24 -16.89 -0.78
C ARG A 356 14.47 -17.91 0.33
N LYS A 357 15.48 -18.77 0.19
CA LYS A 357 15.82 -19.79 1.22
C LYS A 357 16.48 -19.18 2.45
N GLN A 358 17.15 -18.04 2.30
CA GLN A 358 17.94 -17.39 3.35
C GLN A 358 17.22 -16.18 3.99
N LEU A 359 16.06 -15.81 3.45
CA LEU A 359 15.29 -14.70 3.99
C LEU A 359 14.71 -15.03 5.37
N PRO A 360 14.83 -14.13 6.36
CA PRO A 360 14.16 -14.30 7.64
C PRO A 360 12.64 -14.20 7.48
N SER A 361 11.89 -14.74 8.45
CA SER A 361 10.41 -14.80 8.39
C SER A 361 9.77 -13.45 8.15
N TYR A 362 10.19 -12.40 8.85
CA TYR A 362 9.64 -11.05 8.65
C TYR A 362 9.81 -10.55 7.21
N ALA A 363 10.91 -10.87 6.54
CA ALA A 363 11.13 -10.47 5.15
C ALA A 363 10.24 -11.26 4.17
N ILE A 364 10.02 -12.54 4.43
CA ILE A 364 9.09 -13.35 3.61
C ILE A 364 7.66 -12.86 3.81
N ILE A 365 7.23 -12.62 5.06
CA ILE A 365 5.92 -12.04 5.38
C ILE A 365 5.73 -10.71 4.64
N SER A 366 6.71 -9.80 4.73
CA SER A 366 6.65 -8.53 4.01
C SER A 366 6.65 -8.71 2.50
N GLY A 367 7.38 -9.70 1.97
CA GLY A 367 7.46 -9.98 0.54
C GLY A 367 6.14 -10.45 -0.07
N ILE A 368 5.42 -11.37 0.58
CA ILE A 368 4.09 -11.80 0.12
C ILE A 368 3.06 -10.68 0.22
N THR A 369 3.19 -9.82 1.24
CA THR A 369 2.34 -8.63 1.42
C THR A 369 2.58 -7.60 0.33
N VAL A 370 3.85 -7.26 0.04
CA VAL A 370 4.24 -6.35 -1.05
C VAL A 370 3.76 -6.89 -2.40
N PHE A 371 3.86 -8.20 -2.64
CA PHE A 371 3.37 -8.81 -3.87
C PHE A 371 1.86 -8.60 -4.05
N ALA A 372 1.06 -8.89 -3.03
CA ALA A 372 -0.37 -8.68 -3.09
C ALA A 372 -0.73 -7.19 -3.25
N TYR A 373 -0.05 -6.30 -2.55
CA TYR A 373 -0.25 -4.86 -2.73
C TYR A 373 0.04 -4.43 -4.18
N CYS A 374 1.12 -4.91 -4.78
CA CYS A 374 1.43 -4.60 -6.19
C CYS A 374 0.32 -5.05 -7.16
N ILE A 375 -0.43 -6.11 -6.84
CA ILE A 375 -1.61 -6.50 -7.62
C ILE A 375 -2.76 -5.52 -7.35
N SER A 376 -3.04 -5.17 -6.09
CA SER A 376 -4.11 -4.22 -5.77
C SER A 376 -3.84 -2.83 -6.36
N ALA A 377 -2.58 -2.43 -6.51
CA ALA A 377 -2.14 -1.18 -7.12
C ALA A 377 -2.55 -1.02 -8.60
N PHE A 378 -2.84 -2.11 -9.32
CA PHE A 378 -3.46 -2.03 -10.65
C PHE A 378 -4.90 -1.50 -10.62
N PHE A 379 -5.56 -1.61 -9.47
CA PHE A 379 -6.95 -1.22 -9.27
C PHE A 379 -7.10 -0.05 -8.30
N GLY A 380 -5.99 0.52 -7.84
CA GLY A 380 -5.91 1.50 -6.78
C GLY A 380 -5.01 2.68 -7.04
N ASN A 381 -4.99 3.57 -6.09
CA ASN A 381 -4.16 4.78 -6.10
C ASN A 381 -3.21 4.76 -4.90
N SER A 382 -2.01 5.33 -5.03
CA SER A 382 -1.22 5.69 -3.85
C SER A 382 -1.95 6.74 -3.03
N MET A 383 -1.82 6.67 -1.71
CA MET A 383 -2.42 7.64 -0.81
C MET A 383 -1.83 7.52 0.60
N PHE A 384 -1.90 8.59 1.35
CA PHE A 384 -1.30 8.67 2.68
C PHE A 384 -1.89 7.65 3.69
N TYR A 385 -3.10 7.17 3.49
CA TYR A 385 -3.74 6.19 4.40
C TYR A 385 -3.16 4.77 4.31
N THR A 386 -2.54 4.39 3.19
CA THR A 386 -2.06 3.01 2.95
C THR A 386 -0.62 2.93 2.51
N THR A 387 -0.15 3.90 1.72
CA THR A 387 1.20 3.91 1.15
C THR A 387 2.33 3.90 2.19
N PRO A 388 2.26 4.56 3.35
CA PRO A 388 3.29 4.45 4.37
C PRO A 388 3.51 3.03 4.87
N TYR A 389 2.44 2.24 5.01
CA TYR A 389 2.53 0.83 5.43
C TYR A 389 3.17 -0.04 4.35
N PHE A 390 2.86 0.24 3.09
CA PHE A 390 3.53 -0.41 1.96
C PHE A 390 5.04 -0.12 1.97
N PHE A 391 5.46 1.14 2.16
CA PHE A 391 6.88 1.51 2.26
C PHE A 391 7.55 0.93 3.52
N MET A 392 6.80 0.74 4.61
CA MET A 392 7.28 -0.03 5.77
C MET A 392 7.62 -1.47 5.38
N MET A 393 6.74 -2.16 4.64
CA MET A 393 6.99 -3.52 4.17
C MET A 393 8.15 -3.59 3.17
N LEU A 394 8.25 -2.61 2.26
CA LEU A 394 9.41 -2.49 1.36
C LEU A 394 10.72 -2.33 2.15
N GLY A 395 10.73 -1.50 3.19
CA GLY A 395 11.89 -1.32 4.06
C GLY A 395 12.31 -2.60 4.79
N MET A 396 11.35 -3.41 5.23
CA MET A 396 11.61 -4.72 5.83
C MET A 396 12.19 -5.72 4.84
N LEU A 397 11.63 -5.77 3.63
CA LEU A 397 12.03 -6.66 2.57
C LEU A 397 13.42 -6.33 2.03
N SER A 398 13.78 -5.06 2.01
CA SER A 398 14.99 -4.55 1.35
C SER A 398 16.29 -4.72 2.16
N LYS A 399 16.24 -5.25 3.39
CA LYS A 399 17.44 -5.48 4.20
C LYS A 399 18.30 -6.60 3.57
N PRO A 400 19.56 -6.31 3.16
CA PRO A 400 20.42 -7.34 2.60
C PRO A 400 20.75 -8.42 3.61
N ILE A 401 20.83 -9.66 3.12
CA ILE A 401 21.24 -10.81 3.92
C ILE A 401 22.74 -10.67 4.23
N PRO A 402 23.17 -10.82 5.49
CA PRO A 402 24.59 -10.81 5.85
C PRO A 402 25.37 -11.88 5.08
N LYS A 403 26.57 -11.53 4.61
CA LYS A 403 27.44 -12.45 3.84
C LYS A 403 27.79 -13.77 4.58
N LYS A 404 27.65 -13.80 5.91
CA LYS A 404 27.89 -15.02 6.73
C LYS A 404 26.93 -16.17 6.42
N TYR A 405 25.83 -15.92 5.73
CA TYR A 405 24.83 -16.92 5.36
C TYR A 405 24.80 -17.20 3.84
N LYS A 406 25.76 -16.65 3.10
CA LYS A 406 26.04 -17.01 1.71
C LYS A 406 27.11 -18.07 1.65
#